data_d5c6bfda461c399a42b550cd6afffbd8
#
_entry.id   d5c6bfda461c399a42b550cd6afffbd8
#
_cell.length_a   1.000
_cell.length_b   1.000
_cell.length_c   1.000
_cell.angle_alpha   90.00
_cell.angle_beta   90.00
_cell.angle_gamma   90.00
#
_symmetry.space_group_name_H-M   'P 1'
#
loop_
_entity.id
_entity.type
_entity.pdbx_description
1 polymer ?
#
loop_
_entity_poly.entity_id
_entity_poly.type
_entity_poly.pdbx_seq_one_letter_code
_entity_poly.pdbx_strand_id
1 'polypeptide(L)'
;MKKILLLFIIFPTLAFAGSDDIIKSGFLKKPISTKVDKLEITEPKNKIIIIFNHGQSSNDSKKKNKCTWIGNVRNMASLIGEKVKGKEIMVYNFCTNHLEGDQMLEKYPLWHKKYVGPYKGKHKLEKRVDANIKLIEQLVSMGVPKKQIIVTGHSCGGLMTLMLFAKHPNAAGGGISFNQACFGKISKKYKAAKVGPEAALESFKKKNPGPSVVRQSQIDEIKSSKNLPLLAFTHPKDSYEGLLSDWLDEIPGLERIIISEDYTINGQKCFKEHANEKEPVKDGHRMDHATCFQYYNPKILDYISSRI
;
A
#
# COMPACT_ATOMS: atom_id res chain seq x y z
N MET A 1 -17.94 61.11 -12.82
CA MET A 1 -18.47 59.74 -12.89
C MET A 1 -17.30 58.80 -13.06
N LYS A 2 -16.80 58.12 -11.98
CA LYS A 2 -15.70 57.15 -12.01
C LYS A 2 -16.31 55.79 -12.30
N LYS A 3 -15.92 55.15 -13.43
CA LYS A 3 -16.27 53.79 -13.78
C LYS A 3 -15.39 52.84 -12.98
N ILE A 4 -15.99 52.08 -12.06
CA ILE A 4 -15.33 51.00 -11.33
C ILE A 4 -15.34 49.78 -12.24
N LEU A 5 -14.16 49.36 -12.66
CA LEU A 5 -13.96 48.14 -13.45
C LEU A 5 -13.89 46.96 -12.44
N LEU A 6 -14.96 46.16 -12.34
CA LEU A 6 -14.96 44.94 -11.54
C LEU A 6 -14.20 43.88 -12.31
N LEU A 7 -12.99 43.57 -11.83
CA LEU A 7 -12.20 42.46 -12.33
C LEU A 7 -12.74 41.16 -11.72
N PHE A 8 -13.50 40.38 -12.49
CA PHE A 8 -13.87 39.01 -12.09
C PHE A 8 -12.64 38.11 -12.20
N ILE A 9 -12.02 37.82 -11.05
CA ILE A 9 -11.00 36.77 -10.97
C ILE A 9 -11.74 35.44 -11.01
N ILE A 10 -11.76 34.81 -12.18
CA ILE A 10 -12.23 33.44 -12.35
C ILE A 10 -11.13 32.53 -11.77
N PHE A 11 -11.32 32.06 -10.54
CA PHE A 11 -10.54 30.95 -10.02
C PHE A 11 -10.91 29.72 -10.86
N PRO A 12 -9.94 29.06 -11.49
CA PRO A 12 -10.21 27.77 -12.08
C PRO A 12 -10.58 26.81 -10.95
N THR A 13 -11.84 26.45 -10.88
CA THR A 13 -12.27 25.29 -10.09
C THR A 13 -11.50 24.10 -10.63
N LEU A 14 -10.54 23.61 -9.86
CA LEU A 14 -9.93 22.31 -10.09
C LEU A 14 -11.07 21.28 -10.11
N ALA A 15 -11.55 20.98 -11.29
CA ALA A 15 -12.43 19.86 -11.51
C ALA A 15 -11.66 18.61 -11.11
N PHE A 16 -11.97 18.09 -9.93
CA PHE A 16 -11.54 16.74 -9.58
C PHE A 16 -12.15 15.81 -10.61
N ALA A 17 -11.27 15.20 -11.40
CA ALA A 17 -11.64 14.21 -12.38
C ALA A 17 -12.60 13.20 -11.74
N GLY A 18 -13.74 13.02 -12.37
CA GLY A 18 -14.81 12.18 -11.87
C GLY A 18 -14.32 10.75 -11.57
N SER A 19 -14.99 10.12 -10.66
CA SER A 19 -14.69 8.80 -10.09
C SER A 19 -14.69 7.63 -11.08
N ASP A 20 -14.78 7.86 -12.38
CA ASP A 20 -15.06 6.84 -13.39
C ASP A 20 -13.85 6.44 -14.26
N ASP A 21 -12.71 7.08 -14.05
CA ASP A 21 -11.51 6.72 -14.76
C ASP A 21 -10.89 5.45 -14.18
N ILE A 22 -10.92 4.38 -14.96
CA ILE A 22 -10.35 3.08 -14.61
C ILE A 22 -8.83 3.18 -14.71
N ILE A 23 -8.14 3.21 -13.58
CA ILE A 23 -6.68 3.10 -13.54
C ILE A 23 -6.31 1.66 -13.85
N LYS A 24 -5.59 1.46 -14.95
CA LYS A 24 -4.95 0.20 -15.30
C LYS A 24 -3.54 0.17 -14.70
N SER A 25 -2.83 -0.94 -14.83
CA SER A 25 -1.39 -0.97 -14.56
C SER A 25 -0.67 0.01 -15.49
N GLY A 26 0.25 0.79 -14.91
CA GLY A 26 1.00 1.77 -15.70
C GLY A 26 1.62 2.87 -14.85
N PHE A 27 2.46 3.69 -15.48
CA PHE A 27 3.04 4.86 -14.83
C PHE A 27 2.00 5.96 -14.63
N LEU A 28 1.98 6.51 -13.42
CA LEU A 28 1.11 7.64 -13.08
C LEU A 28 1.74 8.96 -13.53
N LYS A 29 0.91 9.93 -13.91
CA LYS A 29 1.30 11.30 -14.26
C LYS A 29 0.69 12.30 -13.26
N LYS A 30 1.30 13.48 -13.15
CA LYS A 30 0.70 14.63 -12.43
C LYS A 30 -0.02 15.55 -13.44
N PRO A 31 -1.27 16.02 -13.17
CA PRO A 31 -2.16 15.51 -12.14
C PRO A 31 -2.40 14.01 -12.35
N ILE A 32 -2.82 13.28 -11.30
CA ILE A 32 -2.99 11.84 -11.40
C ILE A 32 -3.94 11.54 -12.54
N SER A 33 -3.40 11.08 -13.65
CA SER A 33 -4.16 10.68 -14.81
C SER A 33 -4.12 9.17 -14.96
N THR A 34 -5.19 8.63 -15.50
CA THR A 34 -5.52 7.22 -15.45
C THR A 34 -5.10 6.44 -16.68
N LYS A 35 -4.48 7.09 -17.64
CA LYS A 35 -4.12 6.45 -18.91
C LYS A 35 -2.62 6.45 -19.11
N VAL A 36 -1.98 5.37 -18.67
CA VAL A 36 -0.63 5.06 -19.10
C VAL A 36 -0.63 3.61 -19.56
N ASP A 37 -0.73 3.40 -20.84
CA ASP A 37 -0.93 2.08 -21.45
C ASP A 37 0.38 1.33 -21.76
N LYS A 38 1.54 1.99 -21.62
CA LYS A 38 2.82 1.38 -22.00
C LYS A 38 3.84 1.48 -20.88
N LEU A 39 4.59 0.41 -20.71
CA LEU A 39 5.78 0.38 -19.88
C LEU A 39 6.97 0.92 -20.71
N GLU A 40 7.13 2.24 -20.70
CA GLU A 40 8.24 2.92 -21.39
C GLU A 40 9.02 3.76 -20.38
N ILE A 41 10.34 3.64 -20.37
CA ILE A 41 11.21 4.37 -19.46
C ILE A 41 12.36 4.97 -20.28
N THR A 42 12.40 6.29 -20.32
CA THR A 42 13.55 7.01 -20.87
C THR A 42 14.61 7.19 -19.79
N GLU A 43 15.88 7.04 -20.11
CA GLU A 43 17.01 7.16 -19.18
C GLU A 43 16.85 6.33 -17.90
N PRO A 44 16.65 5.01 -17.99
CA PRO A 44 16.28 4.15 -16.87
C PRO A 44 17.26 4.21 -15.69
N LYS A 45 18.54 4.50 -15.93
CA LYS A 45 19.57 4.66 -14.89
C LYS A 45 19.36 5.93 -14.03
N ASN A 46 18.62 6.90 -14.56
CA ASN A 46 18.30 8.16 -13.89
C ASN A 46 16.91 8.16 -13.24
N LYS A 47 16.25 7.01 -13.15
CA LYS A 47 14.91 6.86 -12.59
C LYS A 47 14.90 5.97 -11.34
N ILE A 48 14.06 6.33 -10.39
CA ILE A 48 13.66 5.49 -9.26
C ILE A 48 12.22 5.06 -9.54
N ILE A 49 11.97 3.76 -9.56
CA ILE A 49 10.64 3.23 -9.84
C ILE A 49 9.99 2.77 -8.54
N ILE A 50 8.90 3.41 -8.15
CA ILE A 50 8.05 2.95 -7.06
C ILE A 50 6.92 2.11 -7.65
N ILE A 51 6.90 0.81 -7.37
CA ILE A 51 5.79 -0.08 -7.73
C ILE A 51 4.77 -0.05 -6.60
N PHE A 52 3.57 0.48 -6.86
CA PHE A 52 2.50 0.53 -5.88
C PHE A 52 1.51 -0.61 -6.06
N ASN A 53 1.28 -1.38 -5.00
CA ASN A 53 0.36 -2.51 -4.94
C ASN A 53 -0.89 -2.14 -4.13
N HIS A 54 -2.05 -2.28 -4.76
CA HIS A 54 -3.34 -1.96 -4.12
C HIS A 54 -3.72 -2.96 -3.02
N GLY A 55 -4.66 -2.55 -2.15
CA GLY A 55 -5.28 -3.42 -1.15
C GLY A 55 -6.12 -4.54 -1.77
N GLN A 56 -6.90 -5.24 -0.94
CA GLN A 56 -7.82 -6.28 -1.43
C GLN A 56 -8.89 -5.68 -2.33
N SER A 57 -9.08 -6.25 -3.51
CA SER A 57 -10.22 -5.97 -4.38
C SER A 57 -11.49 -6.67 -3.89
N SER A 58 -12.63 -6.08 -4.21
CA SER A 58 -13.92 -6.74 -4.04
C SER A 58 -14.21 -7.60 -5.26
N ASN A 59 -14.67 -8.84 -5.05
CA ASN A 59 -15.15 -9.72 -6.13
C ASN A 59 -16.54 -9.32 -6.64
N ASP A 60 -17.16 -8.32 -6.02
CA ASP A 60 -18.44 -7.82 -6.47
C ASP A 60 -18.25 -6.98 -7.73
N SER A 61 -18.70 -7.51 -8.87
CA SER A 61 -18.63 -6.84 -10.17
C SER A 61 -19.36 -5.49 -10.21
N LYS A 62 -20.24 -5.25 -9.23
CA LYS A 62 -20.93 -3.96 -9.02
C LYS A 62 -20.13 -2.98 -8.17
N LYS A 63 -19.10 -3.42 -7.47
CA LYS A 63 -18.23 -2.56 -6.67
C LYS A 63 -17.01 -2.17 -7.47
N LYS A 64 -16.76 -0.85 -7.50
CA LYS A 64 -15.57 -0.27 -8.17
C LYS A 64 -14.32 -1.02 -7.74
N ASN A 65 -13.57 -1.43 -8.70
CA ASN A 65 -12.32 -2.14 -8.56
C ASN A 65 -11.32 -1.26 -7.80
N LYS A 66 -10.76 -1.74 -6.67
CA LYS A 66 -9.83 -0.95 -5.84
C LYS A 66 -8.54 -0.58 -6.54
N CYS A 67 -8.16 -1.31 -7.56
CA CYS A 67 -7.05 -0.98 -8.43
C CYS A 67 -7.22 0.37 -9.13
N THR A 68 -8.47 0.79 -9.30
CA THR A 68 -8.84 2.01 -9.98
C THR A 68 -9.12 3.18 -9.03
N TRP A 69 -9.03 2.94 -7.73
CA TRP A 69 -9.31 3.98 -6.76
C TRP A 69 -8.08 4.84 -6.50
N ILE A 70 -8.11 6.05 -7.04
CA ILE A 70 -7.02 7.04 -6.95
C ILE A 70 -6.60 7.32 -5.49
N GLY A 71 -7.54 7.27 -4.56
CA GLY A 71 -7.25 7.46 -3.13
C GLY A 71 -6.14 6.55 -2.62
N ASN A 72 -6.09 5.30 -3.07
CA ASN A 72 -5.08 4.34 -2.60
C ASN A 72 -3.64 4.70 -2.99
N VAL A 73 -3.45 5.37 -4.12
CA VAL A 73 -2.14 5.67 -4.68
C VAL A 73 -1.74 7.13 -4.51
N ARG A 74 -2.64 7.95 -3.94
CA ARG A 74 -2.46 9.41 -3.82
C ARG A 74 -1.14 9.79 -3.16
N ASN A 75 -0.76 9.09 -2.10
CA ASN A 75 0.47 9.35 -1.37
C ASN A 75 1.70 9.12 -2.23
N MET A 76 1.77 7.99 -2.90
CA MET A 76 2.89 7.69 -3.77
C MET A 76 2.90 8.61 -4.99
N ALA A 77 1.73 8.98 -5.51
CA ALA A 77 1.61 9.94 -6.59
C ALA A 77 2.13 11.34 -6.22
N SER A 78 2.14 11.71 -4.94
CA SER A 78 2.75 12.97 -4.48
C SER A 78 4.26 13.02 -4.71
N LEU A 79 4.91 11.87 -4.77
CA LEU A 79 6.36 11.74 -4.97
C LEU A 79 6.78 11.77 -6.45
N ILE A 80 5.84 11.73 -7.40
CA ILE A 80 6.16 11.74 -8.83
C ILE A 80 6.94 13.01 -9.18
N GLY A 81 8.11 12.84 -9.81
CA GLY A 81 9.00 13.93 -10.23
C GLY A 81 9.92 14.45 -9.14
N GLU A 82 9.74 14.02 -7.86
CA GLU A 82 10.74 14.28 -6.83
C GLU A 82 12.08 13.63 -7.19
N LYS A 83 13.17 14.21 -6.70
CA LYS A 83 14.51 13.69 -6.97
C LYS A 83 15.22 13.24 -5.70
N VAL A 84 15.80 12.05 -5.75
CA VAL A 84 16.66 11.50 -4.70
C VAL A 84 18.01 11.17 -5.32
N LYS A 85 19.11 11.75 -4.78
CA LYS A 85 20.46 11.62 -5.35
C LYS A 85 20.50 11.91 -6.87
N GLY A 86 19.77 12.94 -7.30
CA GLY A 86 19.69 13.36 -8.71
C GLY A 86 18.80 12.48 -9.60
N LYS A 87 18.22 11.41 -9.10
CA LYS A 87 17.35 10.49 -9.84
C LYS A 87 15.88 10.82 -9.61
N GLU A 88 15.11 10.87 -10.68
CA GLU A 88 13.69 11.22 -10.65
C GLU A 88 12.83 10.02 -10.26
N ILE A 89 11.85 10.25 -9.39
CA ILE A 89 10.87 9.25 -8.97
C ILE A 89 9.74 9.15 -10.00
N MET A 90 9.49 7.92 -10.44
CA MET A 90 8.31 7.52 -11.19
C MET A 90 7.50 6.52 -10.37
N VAL A 91 6.17 6.61 -10.41
CA VAL A 91 5.29 5.68 -9.70
C VAL A 91 4.52 4.83 -10.71
N TYR A 92 4.68 3.53 -10.59
CA TYR A 92 3.95 2.53 -11.37
C TYR A 92 2.84 1.94 -10.53
N ASN A 93 1.58 2.21 -10.89
CA ASN A 93 0.43 1.55 -10.26
C ASN A 93 0.32 0.14 -10.81
N PHE A 94 0.49 -0.87 -9.97
CA PHE A 94 0.42 -2.27 -10.38
C PHE A 94 -0.93 -2.88 -10.01
N CYS A 95 -1.76 -3.05 -11.02
CA CYS A 95 -3.08 -3.61 -10.90
C CYS A 95 -3.05 -5.12 -11.07
N THR A 96 -3.25 -5.85 -9.97
CA THR A 96 -3.23 -7.32 -9.95
C THR A 96 -4.63 -7.94 -9.78
N ASN A 97 -5.67 -7.19 -10.12
CA ASN A 97 -7.05 -7.68 -9.98
C ASN A 97 -7.35 -8.94 -10.78
N HIS A 98 -6.74 -9.09 -11.95
CA HIS A 98 -6.86 -10.29 -12.74
C HIS A 98 -6.34 -11.54 -12.01
N LEU A 99 -5.39 -11.37 -11.10
CA LEU A 99 -4.88 -12.45 -10.25
C LEU A 99 -5.82 -12.74 -9.08
N GLU A 100 -6.60 -11.74 -8.63
CA GLU A 100 -7.63 -11.90 -7.62
C GLU A 100 -8.95 -12.38 -8.20
N GLY A 101 -9.28 -11.90 -9.39
CA GLY A 101 -10.34 -12.41 -10.23
C GLY A 101 -10.02 -13.75 -10.88
N ASP A 102 -8.84 -14.29 -10.63
CA ASP A 102 -8.60 -15.69 -10.86
C ASP A 102 -9.70 -16.46 -10.12
N GLN A 103 -10.50 -17.11 -10.88
CA GLN A 103 -11.74 -17.82 -10.53
C GLN A 103 -11.62 -18.75 -9.33
N MET A 104 -10.40 -19.13 -8.99
CA MET A 104 -10.09 -19.83 -7.76
C MET A 104 -10.37 -18.98 -6.53
N LEU A 105 -10.19 -17.66 -6.60
CA LEU A 105 -10.43 -16.75 -5.47
C LEU A 105 -11.88 -16.33 -5.37
N GLU A 106 -12.59 -16.25 -6.49
CA GLU A 106 -14.04 -16.03 -6.51
C GLU A 106 -14.77 -17.25 -6.01
N LYS A 107 -14.40 -18.42 -6.50
CA LYS A 107 -14.97 -19.71 -6.14
C LYS A 107 -14.54 -20.21 -4.77
N TYR A 108 -13.34 -19.85 -4.34
CA TYR A 108 -12.72 -20.27 -3.10
C TYR A 108 -12.15 -19.07 -2.38
N PRO A 109 -12.97 -18.36 -1.59
CA PRO A 109 -12.51 -17.20 -0.86
C PRO A 109 -11.24 -17.52 -0.07
N LEU A 110 -10.47 -16.47 0.23
CA LEU A 110 -9.19 -16.51 0.91
C LEU A 110 -9.13 -17.49 2.09
N TRP A 111 -10.22 -17.59 2.82
CA TRP A 111 -10.41 -18.40 4.02
C TRP A 111 -11.09 -19.75 3.75
N HIS A 112 -11.21 -20.15 2.51
CA HIS A 112 -11.79 -21.45 2.20
C HIS A 112 -10.81 -22.58 2.58
N LYS A 113 -11.36 -23.73 3.00
CA LYS A 113 -10.61 -24.91 3.45
C LYS A 113 -9.49 -25.37 2.50
N LYS A 114 -9.61 -25.12 1.19
CA LYS A 114 -8.57 -25.42 0.20
C LYS A 114 -7.28 -24.62 0.39
N TYR A 115 -7.32 -23.54 1.16
CA TYR A 115 -6.16 -22.72 1.47
C TYR A 115 -5.55 -23.04 2.84
N VAL A 116 -6.06 -24.09 3.51
CA VAL A 116 -5.67 -24.51 4.85
C VAL A 116 -5.34 -26.00 4.82
N GLY A 117 -4.35 -26.40 5.58
CA GLY A 117 -3.88 -27.79 5.63
C GLY A 117 -2.78 -28.07 4.60
N PRO A 118 -2.66 -29.27 4.02
CA PRO A 118 -1.72 -29.50 2.95
C PRO A 118 -2.15 -28.66 1.74
N TYR A 119 -1.55 -27.52 1.65
CA TYR A 119 -1.89 -26.46 0.72
C TYR A 119 -1.54 -26.87 -0.71
N LYS A 120 -2.55 -27.06 -1.53
CA LYS A 120 -2.39 -27.53 -2.92
C LYS A 120 -2.37 -26.42 -3.96
N GLY A 121 -2.35 -25.14 -3.57
CA GLY A 121 -2.37 -24.03 -4.53
C GLY A 121 -1.76 -22.77 -3.97
N LYS A 122 -1.32 -21.87 -4.82
CA LYS A 122 -0.78 -20.59 -4.40
C LYS A 122 -1.88 -19.67 -3.87
N HIS A 123 -1.66 -19.12 -2.69
CA HIS A 123 -2.48 -18.06 -2.15
C HIS A 123 -2.38 -16.80 -3.01
N LYS A 124 -3.42 -15.96 -3.02
CA LYS A 124 -3.43 -14.74 -3.85
C LYS A 124 -2.23 -13.81 -3.60
N LEU A 125 -1.73 -13.73 -2.36
CA LEU A 125 -0.55 -12.94 -2.06
C LEU A 125 0.71 -13.50 -2.70
N GLU A 126 0.86 -14.81 -2.76
CA GLU A 126 1.97 -15.46 -3.46
C GLU A 126 1.91 -15.22 -4.97
N LYS A 127 0.71 -15.27 -5.57
CA LYS A 127 0.53 -14.92 -6.99
C LYS A 127 0.91 -13.45 -7.25
N ARG A 128 0.59 -12.55 -6.32
CA ARG A 128 0.99 -11.15 -6.40
C ARG A 128 2.51 -10.98 -6.24
N VAL A 129 3.15 -11.75 -5.36
CA VAL A 129 4.62 -11.78 -5.23
C VAL A 129 5.23 -12.19 -6.55
N ASP A 130 4.80 -13.32 -7.15
CA ASP A 130 5.32 -13.79 -8.44
C ASP A 130 5.14 -12.75 -9.54
N ALA A 131 3.99 -12.07 -9.57
CA ALA A 131 3.73 -11.02 -10.56
C ALA A 131 4.63 -9.78 -10.37
N ASN A 132 4.91 -9.41 -9.12
CA ASN A 132 5.85 -8.32 -8.83
C ASN A 132 7.27 -8.69 -9.23
N ILE A 133 7.71 -9.93 -8.97
CA ILE A 133 9.03 -10.40 -9.42
C ILE A 133 9.16 -10.28 -10.93
N LYS A 134 8.17 -10.73 -11.70
CA LYS A 134 8.17 -10.61 -13.17
C LYS A 134 8.23 -9.14 -13.63
N LEU A 135 7.49 -8.24 -12.98
CA LEU A 135 7.54 -6.81 -13.28
C LEU A 135 8.92 -6.22 -12.95
N ILE A 136 9.51 -6.60 -11.82
CA ILE A 136 10.86 -6.16 -11.44
C ILE A 136 11.89 -6.63 -12.47
N GLU A 137 11.84 -7.90 -12.87
CA GLU A 137 12.72 -8.46 -13.92
C GLU A 137 12.56 -7.72 -15.24
N GLN A 138 11.34 -7.38 -15.63
CA GLN A 138 11.07 -6.58 -16.82
C GLN A 138 11.66 -5.17 -16.70
N LEU A 139 11.50 -4.48 -15.58
CA LEU A 139 12.08 -3.16 -15.33
C LEU A 139 13.63 -3.21 -15.39
N VAL A 140 14.22 -4.24 -14.80
CA VAL A 140 15.67 -4.46 -14.84
C VAL A 140 16.14 -4.72 -16.27
N SER A 141 15.43 -5.53 -17.06
CA SER A 141 15.76 -5.77 -18.47
C SER A 141 15.68 -4.50 -19.34
N MET A 142 14.85 -3.52 -18.92
CA MET A 142 14.77 -2.19 -19.53
C MET A 142 15.89 -1.25 -19.07
N GLY A 143 16.81 -1.72 -18.22
CA GLY A 143 17.98 -0.98 -17.76
C GLY A 143 17.79 -0.20 -16.43
N VAL A 144 16.68 -0.39 -15.71
CA VAL A 144 16.51 0.18 -14.37
C VAL A 144 17.40 -0.61 -13.40
N PRO A 145 18.32 0.03 -12.67
CA PRO A 145 19.10 -0.64 -11.65
C PRO A 145 18.19 -1.20 -10.56
N LYS A 146 18.37 -2.46 -10.18
CA LYS A 146 17.55 -3.15 -9.18
C LYS A 146 17.40 -2.36 -7.88
N LYS A 147 18.47 -1.70 -7.39
CA LYS A 147 18.44 -0.86 -6.20
C LYS A 147 17.53 0.36 -6.33
N GLN A 148 17.23 0.80 -7.55
CA GLN A 148 16.35 1.95 -7.83
C GLN A 148 14.88 1.53 -7.94
N ILE A 149 14.54 0.28 -7.67
CA ILE A 149 13.16 -0.22 -7.64
C ILE A 149 12.73 -0.35 -6.18
N ILE A 150 11.64 0.32 -5.82
CA ILE A 150 11.03 0.27 -4.48
C ILE A 150 9.64 -0.32 -4.63
N VAL A 151 9.36 -1.41 -3.90
CA VAL A 151 8.03 -2.03 -3.90
C VAL A 151 7.22 -1.48 -2.75
N THR A 152 6.02 -1.02 -3.04
CA THR A 152 5.13 -0.47 -2.01
C THR A 152 3.74 -1.08 -2.10
N GLY A 153 2.99 -0.99 -1.00
CA GLY A 153 1.60 -1.42 -1.03
C GLY A 153 0.82 -1.07 0.22
N HIS A 154 -0.50 -1.03 0.03
CA HIS A 154 -1.46 -0.77 1.10
C HIS A 154 -2.27 -2.04 1.41
N SER A 155 -2.60 -2.28 2.68
CA SER A 155 -3.47 -3.37 3.10
C SER A 155 -2.92 -4.74 2.65
N CYS A 156 -3.65 -5.53 1.85
CA CYS A 156 -3.13 -6.75 1.25
C CYS A 156 -1.87 -6.51 0.37
N GLY A 157 -1.78 -5.35 -0.27
CA GLY A 157 -0.56 -4.95 -0.99
C GLY A 157 0.61 -4.71 -0.06
N GLY A 158 0.37 -4.15 1.13
CA GLY A 158 1.37 -3.99 2.17
C GLY A 158 1.89 -5.32 2.69
N LEU A 159 0.98 -6.24 3.04
CA LEU A 159 1.38 -7.60 3.47
C LEU A 159 2.13 -8.36 2.36
N MET A 160 1.68 -8.21 1.10
CA MET A 160 2.39 -8.78 -0.06
C MET A 160 3.82 -8.21 -0.18
N THR A 161 4.01 -6.91 0.06
CA THR A 161 5.35 -6.29 0.05
C THR A 161 6.27 -6.93 1.09
N LEU A 162 5.78 -7.16 2.32
CA LEU A 162 6.55 -7.86 3.35
C LEU A 162 6.91 -9.29 2.91
N MET A 163 5.94 -10.03 2.38
CA MET A 163 6.16 -11.40 1.89
C MET A 163 7.14 -11.45 0.71
N LEU A 164 7.10 -10.46 -0.19
CA LEU A 164 8.02 -10.39 -1.33
C LEU A 164 9.47 -10.38 -0.84
N PHE A 165 9.79 -9.50 0.12
CA PHE A 165 11.15 -9.41 0.63
C PHE A 165 11.52 -10.59 1.55
N ALA A 166 10.56 -11.18 2.25
CA ALA A 166 10.80 -12.42 2.99
C ALA A 166 11.24 -13.58 2.09
N LYS A 167 10.58 -13.72 0.94
CA LYS A 167 10.89 -14.76 -0.05
C LYS A 167 12.07 -14.40 -0.96
N HIS A 168 12.23 -13.15 -1.28
CA HIS A 168 13.17 -12.62 -2.27
C HIS A 168 13.88 -11.37 -1.75
N PRO A 169 14.76 -11.46 -0.73
CA PRO A 169 15.32 -10.31 -0.02
C PRO A 169 16.12 -9.35 -0.90
N ASN A 170 16.62 -9.82 -2.03
CA ASN A 170 17.40 -9.03 -2.99
C ASN A 170 16.62 -8.72 -4.29
N ALA A 171 15.30 -8.84 -4.29
CA ALA A 171 14.50 -8.62 -5.50
C ALA A 171 14.53 -7.17 -5.98
N ALA A 172 14.58 -6.21 -5.06
CA ALA A 172 14.54 -4.77 -5.32
C ALA A 172 15.39 -4.01 -4.30
N GLY A 173 15.44 -2.69 -4.38
CA GLY A 173 16.20 -1.83 -3.45
C GLY A 173 15.62 -1.82 -2.05
N GLY A 174 14.30 -1.90 -1.92
CA GLY A 174 13.61 -1.93 -0.64
C GLY A 174 12.09 -1.94 -0.78
N GLY A 175 11.39 -2.00 0.36
CA GLY A 175 9.93 -2.04 0.38
C GLY A 175 9.31 -1.09 1.39
N ILE A 176 8.13 -0.56 1.06
CA ILE A 176 7.34 0.29 1.96
C ILE A 176 5.94 -0.31 2.09
N SER A 177 5.56 -0.63 3.32
CA SER A 177 4.27 -1.23 3.65
C SER A 177 3.37 -0.24 4.37
N PHE A 178 2.13 -0.10 3.92
CA PHE A 178 1.12 0.74 4.57
C PHE A 178 -0.01 -0.13 5.12
N ASN A 179 -0.21 -0.08 6.44
CA ASN A 179 -1.34 -0.72 7.13
C ASN A 179 -1.60 -2.16 6.62
N GLN A 180 -0.55 -2.99 6.66
CA GLN A 180 -0.57 -4.36 6.14
C GLN A 180 -1.69 -5.18 6.77
N ALA A 181 -2.62 -5.65 5.97
CA ALA A 181 -3.75 -6.46 6.42
C ALA A 181 -4.41 -7.20 5.27
N CYS A 182 -4.73 -8.47 5.43
CA CYS A 182 -5.42 -9.22 4.37
C CYS A 182 -6.50 -10.20 4.87
N PHE A 183 -6.77 -10.25 6.17
CA PHE A 183 -7.65 -11.23 6.81
C PHE A 183 -8.93 -10.62 7.41
N GLY A 184 -9.33 -9.45 6.91
CA GLY A 184 -10.51 -8.73 7.37
C GLY A 184 -10.24 -7.85 8.60
N LYS A 185 -11.29 -7.24 9.12
CA LYS A 185 -11.22 -6.26 10.22
C LYS A 185 -11.08 -6.94 11.58
N ILE A 186 -9.95 -7.61 11.85
CA ILE A 186 -9.72 -8.39 13.07
C ILE A 186 -9.78 -7.47 14.28
N SER A 187 -9.01 -6.40 14.30
CA SER A 187 -8.91 -5.46 15.44
C SER A 187 -10.29 -4.92 15.85
N LYS A 188 -11.09 -4.44 14.89
CA LYS A 188 -12.44 -3.93 15.17
C LYS A 188 -13.42 -5.03 15.52
N LYS A 189 -13.46 -6.13 14.76
CA LYS A 189 -14.46 -7.21 14.91
C LYS A 189 -14.32 -7.92 16.25
N TYR A 190 -13.10 -8.11 16.72
CA TYR A 190 -12.79 -8.79 17.97
C TYR A 190 -12.41 -7.83 19.10
N LYS A 191 -12.65 -6.52 18.90
CA LYS A 191 -12.53 -5.47 19.93
C LYS A 191 -11.14 -5.43 20.58
N ALA A 192 -10.06 -5.52 19.79
CA ALA A 192 -8.69 -5.58 20.31
C ALA A 192 -8.35 -4.43 21.28
N ALA A 193 -8.85 -3.21 21.02
CA ALA A 193 -8.66 -2.07 21.92
C ALA A 193 -9.34 -2.24 23.30
N LYS A 194 -10.33 -3.15 23.42
CA LYS A 194 -11.06 -3.39 24.66
C LYS A 194 -10.56 -4.62 25.41
N VAL A 195 -10.29 -5.70 24.69
CA VAL A 195 -9.96 -7.01 25.28
C VAL A 195 -8.47 -7.33 25.22
N GLY A 196 -7.69 -6.51 24.56
CA GLY A 196 -6.28 -6.74 24.24
C GLY A 196 -6.07 -7.48 22.92
N PRO A 197 -4.86 -7.35 22.32
CA PRO A 197 -4.54 -7.96 21.05
C PRO A 197 -4.58 -9.50 21.08
N GLU A 198 -4.05 -10.12 22.13
CA GLU A 198 -3.99 -11.57 22.29
C GLU A 198 -5.39 -12.21 22.35
N ALA A 199 -6.28 -11.68 23.20
CA ALA A 199 -7.65 -12.17 23.33
C ALA A 199 -8.45 -11.98 22.03
N ALA A 200 -8.18 -10.90 21.30
CA ALA A 200 -8.78 -10.66 19.98
C ALA A 200 -8.31 -11.71 18.95
N LEU A 201 -7.01 -12.04 18.93
CA LEU A 201 -6.45 -13.08 18.05
C LEU A 201 -6.99 -14.47 18.39
N GLU A 202 -7.07 -14.84 19.65
CA GLU A 202 -7.68 -16.11 20.04
C GLU A 202 -9.15 -16.21 19.64
N SER A 203 -9.90 -15.11 19.78
CA SER A 203 -11.27 -15.04 19.30
C SER A 203 -11.38 -15.17 17.78
N PHE A 204 -10.43 -14.57 17.04
CA PHE A 204 -10.33 -14.70 15.59
C PHE A 204 -10.03 -16.15 15.20
N LYS A 205 -9.04 -16.78 15.81
CA LYS A 205 -8.62 -18.16 15.60
C LYS A 205 -9.78 -19.14 15.82
N LYS A 206 -10.49 -18.98 16.92
CA LYS A 206 -11.65 -19.82 17.24
C LYS A 206 -12.76 -19.72 16.20
N LYS A 207 -13.04 -18.50 15.70
CA LYS A 207 -14.14 -18.26 14.75
C LYS A 207 -13.77 -18.43 13.29
N ASN A 208 -12.47 -18.33 12.97
CA ASN A 208 -11.96 -18.40 11.59
C ASN A 208 -10.65 -19.20 11.57
N PRO A 209 -10.68 -20.50 11.89
CA PRO A 209 -9.47 -21.31 12.03
C PRO A 209 -8.63 -21.34 10.75
N GLY A 210 -9.29 -21.43 9.59
CA GLY A 210 -8.60 -21.43 8.31
C GLY A 210 -7.81 -20.15 8.02
N PRO A 211 -8.46 -18.98 7.99
CA PRO A 211 -7.79 -17.71 7.83
C PRO A 211 -6.70 -17.44 8.87
N SER A 212 -6.93 -17.87 10.11
CA SER A 212 -5.95 -17.70 11.19
C SER A 212 -4.65 -18.46 10.92
N VAL A 213 -4.75 -19.72 10.49
CA VAL A 213 -3.58 -20.54 10.13
C VAL A 213 -2.80 -19.90 8.98
N VAL A 214 -3.49 -19.45 7.92
CA VAL A 214 -2.83 -18.82 6.78
C VAL A 214 -2.15 -17.52 7.20
N ARG A 215 -2.84 -16.66 7.99
CA ARG A 215 -2.25 -15.44 8.51
C ARG A 215 -0.99 -15.71 9.33
N GLN A 216 -1.07 -16.65 10.27
CA GLN A 216 0.06 -16.98 11.13
C GLN A 216 1.24 -17.53 10.32
N SER A 217 1.01 -18.45 9.41
CA SER A 217 2.05 -19.00 8.53
C SER A 217 2.77 -17.89 7.72
N GLN A 218 2.04 -16.91 7.23
CA GLN A 218 2.65 -15.78 6.50
C GLN A 218 3.47 -14.88 7.42
N ILE A 219 2.98 -14.60 8.62
CA ILE A 219 3.72 -13.84 9.63
C ILE A 219 5.00 -14.58 10.04
N ASP A 220 4.92 -15.89 10.31
CA ASP A 220 6.06 -16.69 10.68
C ASP A 220 7.12 -16.73 9.58
N GLU A 221 6.71 -16.82 8.31
CA GLU A 221 7.60 -16.74 7.17
C GLU A 221 8.32 -15.39 7.11
N ILE A 222 7.59 -14.28 7.32
CA ILE A 222 8.17 -12.93 7.33
C ILE A 222 9.16 -12.78 8.50
N LYS A 223 8.76 -13.21 9.70
CA LYS A 223 9.61 -13.14 10.91
C LYS A 223 10.88 -14.02 10.82
N SER A 224 10.82 -15.13 10.09
CA SER A 224 11.99 -15.99 9.90
C SER A 224 13.05 -15.38 8.99
N SER A 225 12.76 -14.28 8.33
CA SER A 225 13.65 -13.63 7.37
C SER A 225 14.73 -12.82 8.08
N LYS A 226 15.92 -12.80 7.50
CA LYS A 226 17.05 -12.04 8.03
C LYS A 226 17.11 -10.66 7.37
N ASN A 227 17.15 -9.61 8.17
CA ASN A 227 17.46 -8.24 7.74
C ASN A 227 16.66 -7.77 6.52
N LEU A 228 15.38 -7.53 6.70
CA LEU A 228 14.51 -7.04 5.63
C LEU A 228 14.66 -5.53 5.43
N PRO A 229 14.95 -5.07 4.21
CA PRO A 229 15.07 -3.65 3.89
C PRO A 229 13.68 -3.00 3.76
N LEU A 230 12.96 -2.86 4.86
CA LEU A 230 11.55 -2.47 4.88
C LEU A 230 11.29 -1.25 5.76
N LEU A 231 10.38 -0.40 5.28
CA LEU A 231 9.74 0.67 6.04
C LEU A 231 8.24 0.35 6.15
N ALA A 232 7.70 0.31 7.36
CA ALA A 232 6.29 0.03 7.58
C ALA A 232 5.59 1.18 8.32
N PHE A 233 4.46 1.60 7.79
CA PHE A 233 3.56 2.56 8.44
C PHE A 233 2.35 1.82 9.00
N THR A 234 2.06 1.99 10.28
CA THR A 234 0.92 1.39 10.96
C THR A 234 0.17 2.43 11.79
N HIS A 235 -1.11 2.16 12.08
CA HIS A 235 -1.92 3.02 12.92
C HIS A 235 -2.66 2.19 13.98
N PRO A 236 -2.60 2.55 15.28
CA PRO A 236 -3.24 1.77 16.36
C PRO A 236 -4.76 1.64 16.20
N LYS A 237 -5.41 2.65 15.60
CA LYS A 237 -6.85 2.63 15.28
C LYS A 237 -7.19 2.03 13.91
N ASP A 238 -6.25 1.30 13.28
CA ASP A 238 -6.55 0.50 12.11
C ASP A 238 -7.55 -0.59 12.47
N SER A 239 -8.71 -0.58 11.82
CA SER A 239 -9.78 -1.54 12.07
C SER A 239 -9.44 -2.98 11.70
N TYR A 240 -8.42 -3.21 10.87
CA TYR A 240 -7.98 -4.53 10.41
C TYR A 240 -6.97 -5.13 11.38
N GLU A 241 -5.75 -4.66 11.39
CA GLU A 241 -4.68 -5.18 12.24
C GLU A 241 -4.43 -4.29 13.46
N GLY A 242 -4.36 -2.96 13.32
CA GLY A 242 -4.21 -2.02 14.46
C GLY A 242 -3.17 -2.48 15.48
N LEU A 243 -3.61 -2.68 16.70
CA LEU A 243 -2.77 -3.18 17.81
C LEU A 243 -2.21 -4.59 17.60
N LEU A 244 -2.70 -5.33 16.60
CA LEU A 244 -2.19 -6.67 16.27
C LEU A 244 -0.94 -6.62 15.38
N SER A 245 -0.41 -5.44 15.09
CA SER A 245 0.75 -5.26 14.20
C SER A 245 2.09 -5.27 14.92
N ASP A 246 2.13 -5.50 16.24
CA ASP A 246 3.36 -5.42 17.04
C ASP A 246 4.40 -6.49 16.67
N TRP A 247 3.97 -7.56 16.01
CA TRP A 247 4.89 -8.55 15.44
C TRP A 247 5.89 -7.98 14.41
N LEU A 248 5.61 -6.78 13.87
CA LEU A 248 6.54 -6.08 12.97
C LEU A 248 7.82 -5.64 13.67
N ASP A 249 7.74 -5.35 14.98
CA ASP A 249 8.89 -4.91 15.78
C ASP A 249 9.90 -6.06 16.00
N GLU A 250 9.49 -7.30 15.75
CA GLU A 250 10.33 -8.48 15.84
C GLU A 250 11.12 -8.77 14.54
N ILE A 251 10.90 -7.99 13.47
CA ILE A 251 11.53 -8.24 12.16
C ILE A 251 12.86 -7.49 12.07
N PRO A 252 13.99 -8.19 11.95
CA PRO A 252 15.29 -7.53 11.80
C PRO A 252 15.35 -6.68 10.51
N GLY A 253 15.82 -5.44 10.66
CA GLY A 253 16.00 -4.52 9.52
C GLY A 253 14.73 -3.81 9.04
N LEU A 254 13.58 -4.09 9.63
CA LEU A 254 12.36 -3.35 9.39
C LEU A 254 12.33 -2.10 10.29
N GLU A 255 12.11 -0.95 9.70
CA GLU A 255 11.79 0.29 10.41
C GLU A 255 10.27 0.45 10.45
N ARG A 256 9.66 0.48 11.64
CA ARG A 256 8.23 0.71 11.81
C ARG A 256 7.95 2.13 12.28
N ILE A 257 7.07 2.83 11.59
CA ILE A 257 6.51 4.11 12.00
C ILE A 257 5.07 3.89 12.44
N ILE A 258 4.81 4.15 13.71
CA ILE A 258 3.46 4.12 14.27
C ILE A 258 2.85 5.51 14.10
N ILE A 259 1.84 5.60 13.23
CA ILE A 259 1.07 6.83 13.03
C ILE A 259 -0.02 6.87 14.07
N SER A 260 -0.03 7.89 14.92
CA SER A 260 -1.09 8.11 15.92
C SER A 260 -1.70 9.50 15.76
N GLU A 261 -2.76 9.78 16.54
CA GLU A 261 -3.36 11.12 16.57
C GLU A 261 -2.37 12.20 17.04
N ASP A 262 -1.39 11.81 17.85
CA ASP A 262 -0.39 12.72 18.40
C ASP A 262 0.86 12.81 17.54
N TYR A 263 0.95 12.00 16.47
CA TYR A 263 2.08 12.06 15.58
C TYR A 263 2.06 13.36 14.79
N THR A 264 3.16 14.10 14.88
CA THR A 264 3.35 15.36 14.16
C THR A 264 4.57 15.28 13.26
N ILE A 265 4.45 15.84 12.05
CA ILE A 265 5.57 16.17 11.18
C ILE A 265 5.52 17.67 10.95
N ASN A 266 6.64 18.37 11.20
CA ASN A 266 6.72 19.82 11.07
C ASN A 266 5.63 20.57 11.87
N GLY A 267 5.25 20.02 13.03
CA GLY A 267 4.23 20.62 13.90
C GLY A 267 2.77 20.34 13.49
N GLN A 268 2.53 19.62 12.39
CA GLN A 268 1.18 19.34 11.91
C GLN A 268 0.73 17.93 12.29
N LYS A 269 -0.47 17.81 12.85
CA LYS A 269 -1.10 16.54 13.23
C LYS A 269 -1.79 15.90 12.04
N CYS A 270 -1.44 14.66 11.74
CA CYS A 270 -1.96 14.01 10.55
C CYS A 270 -3.39 13.46 10.71
N PHE A 271 -3.80 13.06 11.91
CA PHE A 271 -5.08 12.37 12.10
C PHE A 271 -6.26 13.31 12.41
N LYS A 272 -6.06 14.33 13.26
CA LYS A 272 -7.17 15.19 13.72
C LYS A 272 -7.49 16.37 12.79
N GLU A 273 -6.51 16.91 12.11
CA GLU A 273 -6.67 18.16 11.35
C GLU A 273 -7.49 17.99 10.06
N HIS A 274 -7.65 16.74 9.60
CA HIS A 274 -8.45 16.41 8.42
C HIS A 274 -9.85 15.89 8.76
N ALA A 275 -10.27 15.96 10.02
CA ALA A 275 -11.64 15.61 10.42
C ALA A 275 -12.71 16.47 9.74
N ASN A 276 -12.34 17.63 9.20
CA ASN A 276 -13.22 18.57 8.52
C ASN A 276 -13.22 18.44 6.98
N GLU A 277 -12.36 17.59 6.42
CA GLU A 277 -12.46 17.25 5.01
C GLU A 277 -13.74 16.44 4.75
N LYS A 278 -14.26 16.53 3.51
CA LYS A 278 -15.50 15.85 3.09
C LYS A 278 -15.55 14.36 3.38
N GLU A 279 -14.39 13.75 3.61
CA GLU A 279 -14.24 12.37 4.10
C GLU A 279 -13.20 12.34 5.24
N PRO A 280 -13.63 12.54 6.50
CA PRO A 280 -12.71 12.42 7.63
C PRO A 280 -12.16 11.00 7.70
N VAL A 281 -10.85 10.86 7.87
CA VAL A 281 -10.20 9.55 8.06
C VAL A 281 -10.54 9.04 9.46
N LYS A 282 -11.66 8.32 9.56
CA LYS A 282 -12.14 7.72 10.82
C LYS A 282 -11.50 6.36 11.12
N ASP A 283 -10.82 5.77 10.15
CA ASP A 283 -10.22 4.44 10.25
C ASP A 283 -8.72 4.57 9.95
N GLY A 284 -7.90 4.26 10.94
CA GLY A 284 -6.44 4.27 10.79
C GLY A 284 -5.94 3.47 9.59
N HIS A 285 -6.73 2.47 9.14
CA HIS A 285 -6.43 1.71 7.93
C HIS A 285 -6.33 2.55 6.64
N ARG A 286 -6.85 3.76 6.65
CA ARG A 286 -6.86 4.68 5.50
C ARG A 286 -5.96 5.89 5.68
N MET A 287 -5.08 5.86 6.67
CA MET A 287 -4.21 7.02 6.95
C MET A 287 -3.36 7.41 5.75
N ASP A 288 -2.82 6.42 5.05
CA ASP A 288 -2.03 6.64 3.84
C ASP A 288 -2.84 7.22 2.67
N HIS A 289 -4.18 7.26 2.76
CA HIS A 289 -5.05 7.90 1.78
C HIS A 289 -5.33 9.37 2.10
N ALA A 290 -5.02 9.82 3.30
CA ALA A 290 -5.24 11.18 3.71
C ALA A 290 -4.26 12.15 3.04
N THR A 291 -4.73 13.34 2.69
CA THR A 291 -3.85 14.36 2.09
C THR A 291 -2.70 14.72 3.01
N CYS A 292 -2.93 14.78 4.32
CA CYS A 292 -1.90 15.04 5.32
C CYS A 292 -0.77 14.03 5.32
N PHE A 293 -0.98 12.83 4.80
CA PHE A 293 0.07 11.82 4.74
C PHE A 293 1.30 12.28 3.95
N GLN A 294 1.16 13.28 3.09
CA GLN A 294 2.27 13.90 2.38
C GLN A 294 3.35 14.45 3.32
N TYR A 295 3.00 14.75 4.55
CA TYR A 295 3.96 15.15 5.59
C TYR A 295 4.98 14.05 5.93
N TYR A 296 4.68 12.80 5.57
CA TYR A 296 5.60 11.67 5.70
C TYR A 296 6.55 11.53 4.48
N ASN A 297 6.36 12.32 3.43
CA ASN A 297 7.20 12.26 2.24
C ASN A 297 8.69 12.41 2.55
N PRO A 298 9.15 13.34 3.43
CA PRO A 298 10.57 13.43 3.79
C PRO A 298 11.10 12.10 4.31
N LYS A 299 10.36 11.43 5.21
CA LYS A 299 10.78 10.13 5.76
C LYS A 299 10.86 9.03 4.70
N ILE A 300 9.93 9.04 3.75
CA ILE A 300 9.94 8.11 2.62
C ILE A 300 11.12 8.40 1.70
N LEU A 301 11.41 9.67 1.40
CA LEU A 301 12.54 10.07 0.57
C LEU A 301 13.87 9.73 1.23
N ASP A 302 14.02 9.93 2.55
CA ASP A 302 15.21 9.54 3.32
C ASP A 302 15.42 8.03 3.28
N TYR A 303 14.33 7.26 3.47
CA TYR A 303 14.40 5.81 3.34
C TYR A 303 14.85 5.39 1.93
N ILE A 304 14.24 5.94 0.87
CA ILE A 304 14.65 5.67 -0.51
C ILE A 304 16.13 6.04 -0.71
N SER A 305 16.56 7.20 -0.21
CA SER A 305 17.95 7.65 -0.28
C SER A 305 18.91 6.66 0.35
N SER A 306 18.54 6.06 1.47
CA SER A 306 19.38 5.06 2.15
C SER A 306 19.53 3.75 1.37
N ARG A 307 18.65 3.51 0.40
CA ARG A 307 18.57 2.22 -0.34
C ARG A 307 19.23 2.24 -1.71
N ILE A 308 19.42 3.43 -2.31
CA ILE A 308 19.92 3.58 -3.69
C ILE A 308 21.39 4.07 -3.76
#